data_790dad72f0764dbf2e2fe60dded36672
#
_entry.id   790dad72f0764dbf2e2fe60dded36672
#
_cell.length_a   1.000
_cell.length_b   1.000
_cell.length_c   1.000
_cell.angle_alpha   90.00
_cell.angle_beta   90.00
_cell.angle_gamma   90.00
#
_symmetry.space_group_name_H-M   'P 1'
#
loop_
_entity.id
_entity.type
_entity.pdbx_description
1 polymer ?
#
loop_
_entity_poly.entity_id
_entity_poly.type
_entity_poly.pdbx_seq_one_letter_code
_entity_poly.pdbx_strand_id
1 'polypeptide(L)'
;MSGPVAPKDPEKDRSYFYIMKEKETFGSLQTQGEYQGRGVQFIYESDGRLESSAEVTGEVCDEEILKKLGTVEGFKSLVHSIGISVEMEHSREPVTFVFQMYGKEDLYGGGTLIETELRGDGAEVRITLDTVKWKTDDDVPGQIRFVFETPEQSARVNVRFFLKDGFFVPKPQEERVVDMESHGYQEMIERSLLSMGDAGRIRRVVEKARAGEPVTIAYIGGSITQGAGAVPLHTQCYAYRFWKAFAGKYGKNNNVKLIKAGVGGTPSELGMIRFERDVLRDGKEKPDLVVVEFAVNDEGMRQREGVMRAL
;
A
#
# COMPACT_ATOMS: atom_id res chain seq x y z
N MET A 1 -56.36 -3.98 -9.71
CA MET A 1 -55.79 -3.59 -8.39
C MET A 1 -54.37 -4.08 -8.38
N SER A 2 -53.42 -3.19 -8.52
CA SER A 2 -51.99 -3.51 -8.37
C SER A 2 -51.73 -3.78 -6.89
N GLY A 3 -51.30 -4.98 -6.55
CA GLY A 3 -50.86 -5.33 -5.19
C GLY A 3 -49.74 -4.39 -4.70
N PRO A 4 -49.49 -4.35 -3.39
CA PRO A 4 -48.43 -3.52 -2.85
C PRO A 4 -47.14 -3.92 -3.49
N VAL A 5 -46.50 -2.97 -4.17
CA VAL A 5 -45.14 -3.11 -4.67
C VAL A 5 -44.23 -3.26 -3.45
N ALA A 6 -43.54 -4.36 -3.33
CA ALA A 6 -42.54 -4.52 -2.28
C ALA A 6 -41.58 -3.32 -2.31
N PRO A 7 -41.28 -2.72 -1.16
CA PRO A 7 -40.34 -1.60 -1.13
C PRO A 7 -39.02 -2.06 -1.79
N LYS A 8 -38.54 -1.27 -2.74
CA LYS A 8 -37.19 -1.47 -3.29
C LYS A 8 -36.24 -1.54 -2.11
N ASP A 9 -35.33 -2.50 -2.14
CA ASP A 9 -34.25 -2.60 -1.15
C ASP A 9 -33.41 -1.31 -1.21
N PRO A 10 -33.57 -0.38 -0.24
CA PRO A 10 -32.93 0.93 -0.31
C PRO A 10 -31.40 0.83 -0.30
N GLU A 11 -30.86 -0.30 0.12
CA GLU A 11 -29.44 -0.58 0.17
C GLU A 11 -28.84 -0.86 -1.23
N LYS A 12 -29.63 -1.42 -2.15
CA LYS A 12 -29.16 -1.70 -3.52
C LYS A 12 -29.02 -0.46 -4.39
N ASP A 13 -29.71 0.60 -4.05
CA ASP A 13 -29.72 1.85 -4.82
C ASP A 13 -28.75 2.90 -4.26
N ARG A 14 -28.03 2.61 -3.15
CA ARG A 14 -27.08 3.55 -2.54
C ARG A 14 -25.77 3.60 -3.33
N SER A 15 -25.27 4.80 -3.54
CA SER A 15 -23.92 5.00 -4.05
C SER A 15 -22.91 4.45 -3.05
N TYR A 16 -21.85 3.84 -3.54
CA TYR A 16 -20.77 3.30 -2.72
C TYR A 16 -19.44 3.40 -3.41
N PHE A 17 -18.37 3.28 -2.66
CA PHE A 17 -17.02 3.10 -3.16
C PHE A 17 -16.27 2.07 -2.31
N TYR A 18 -15.28 1.44 -2.91
CA TYR A 18 -14.41 0.50 -2.22
C TYR A 18 -13.25 1.24 -1.53
N ILE A 19 -13.00 0.90 -0.28
CA ILE A 19 -11.74 1.21 0.39
C ILE A 19 -10.71 0.13 0.08
N MET A 20 -11.17 -1.12 0.00
CA MET A 20 -10.39 -2.30 -0.37
C MET A 20 -11.20 -3.12 -1.34
N LYS A 21 -10.61 -3.45 -2.48
CA LYS A 21 -11.24 -4.27 -3.50
C LYS A 21 -10.32 -5.40 -3.89
N GLU A 22 -10.80 -6.64 -3.76
CA GLU A 22 -10.03 -7.84 -4.08
C GLU A 22 -8.64 -7.86 -3.43
N LYS A 23 -8.54 -7.34 -2.19
CA LYS A 23 -7.26 -7.20 -1.50
C LYS A 23 -6.87 -8.50 -0.83
N GLU A 24 -5.71 -9.04 -1.22
CA GLU A 24 -5.11 -10.18 -0.52
C GLU A 24 -4.52 -9.74 0.82
N THR A 25 -4.83 -10.49 1.88
CA THR A 25 -4.35 -10.26 3.23
C THR A 25 -3.98 -11.58 3.90
N PHE A 26 -3.11 -11.52 4.90
CA PHE A 26 -2.54 -12.70 5.55
C PHE A 26 -2.54 -12.50 7.07
N GLY A 27 -2.78 -13.57 7.80
CA GLY A 27 -2.47 -13.63 9.21
C GLY A 27 -0.98 -13.42 9.45
N SER A 28 -0.62 -12.76 10.55
CA SER A 28 0.76 -12.42 10.89
C SER A 28 1.09 -12.89 12.30
N LEU A 29 2.34 -13.31 12.51
CA LEU A 29 2.88 -13.57 13.86
C LEU A 29 3.20 -12.29 14.63
N GLN A 30 3.24 -11.14 13.97
CA GLN A 30 3.44 -9.86 14.63
C GLN A 30 2.17 -9.47 15.36
N THR A 31 2.13 -9.80 16.63
CA THR A 31 1.08 -9.37 17.54
C THR A 31 1.50 -8.05 18.18
N GLN A 32 0.75 -6.99 17.94
CA GLN A 32 0.81 -5.85 18.83
C GLN A 32 -0.25 -6.05 19.92
N GLY A 33 0.23 -6.37 21.14
CA GLY A 33 -0.49 -6.27 22.42
C GLY A 33 -1.70 -7.17 22.59
N GLU A 34 -2.86 -6.73 22.21
CA GLU A 34 -4.14 -7.26 22.67
C GLU A 34 -4.57 -8.60 22.03
N TYR A 35 -3.97 -9.01 20.95
CA TYR A 35 -4.43 -10.17 20.18
C TYR A 35 -3.70 -11.48 20.51
N GLN A 36 -2.87 -11.52 21.55
CA GLN A 36 -2.30 -12.69 22.21
C GLN A 36 -2.07 -13.92 21.32
N GLY A 37 -1.27 -13.79 20.29
CA GLY A 37 -0.89 -14.91 19.43
C GLY A 37 -1.79 -15.14 18.21
N ARG A 38 -2.87 -14.40 18.03
CA ARG A 38 -3.64 -14.39 16.79
C ARG A 38 -2.89 -13.60 15.73
N GLY A 39 -2.91 -14.09 14.50
CA GLY A 39 -2.38 -13.33 13.37
C GLY A 39 -3.24 -12.10 13.12
N VAL A 40 -2.62 -10.92 13.15
CA VAL A 40 -3.26 -9.64 12.84
C VAL A 40 -2.54 -9.01 11.68
N GLN A 41 -3.28 -8.65 10.64
CA GLN A 41 -2.75 -7.84 9.57
C GLN A 41 -3.46 -6.50 9.52
N PHE A 42 -2.67 -5.42 9.57
CA PHE A 42 -3.12 -4.10 9.19
C PHE A 42 -3.14 -4.03 7.67
N ILE A 43 -4.32 -3.90 7.10
CA ILE A 43 -4.48 -3.76 5.65
C ILE A 43 -4.27 -2.33 5.23
N TYR A 44 -4.55 -1.42 6.15
CA TYR A 44 -4.40 0.00 5.96
C TYR A 44 -3.73 0.63 7.17
N GLU A 45 -2.53 1.10 6.98
CA GLU A 45 -1.82 2.04 7.85
C GLU A 45 -1.31 3.18 6.99
N SER A 46 -2.02 4.26 6.97
CA SER A 46 -1.50 5.51 6.47
C SER A 46 -1.93 6.55 7.47
N ASP A 47 -1.02 7.23 8.09
CA ASP A 47 -1.23 8.34 9.05
C ASP A 47 -2.58 8.35 9.83
N GLY A 48 -3.33 7.26 9.77
CA GLY A 48 -4.62 7.06 10.42
C GLY A 48 -5.81 7.75 9.73
N ARG A 49 -5.74 8.04 8.42
CA ARG A 49 -6.80 8.76 7.71
C ARG A 49 -7.38 7.95 6.56
N LEU A 50 -8.69 7.97 6.44
CA LEU A 50 -9.41 7.30 5.34
C LEU A 50 -9.23 7.96 3.98
N GLU A 51 -8.83 9.22 3.94
CA GLU A 51 -8.47 9.91 2.71
C GLU A 51 -7.42 9.16 1.91
N SER A 52 -6.36 8.70 2.60
CA SER A 52 -5.31 7.91 1.95
C SER A 52 -5.80 6.52 1.51
N SER A 53 -6.79 5.93 2.19
CA SER A 53 -7.42 4.69 1.73
C SER A 53 -8.20 4.91 0.43
N ALA A 54 -8.95 5.99 0.35
CA ALA A 54 -9.70 6.33 -0.85
C ALA A 54 -8.78 6.56 -2.06
N GLU A 55 -7.64 7.20 -1.86
CA GLU A 55 -6.61 7.38 -2.90
C GLU A 55 -6.00 6.04 -3.33
N VAL A 56 -5.73 5.15 -2.39
CA VAL A 56 -5.18 3.82 -2.68
C VAL A 56 -6.13 2.99 -3.54
N THR A 57 -7.44 3.12 -3.35
CA THR A 57 -8.43 2.42 -4.18
C THR A 57 -8.61 3.04 -5.56
N GLY A 58 -8.24 4.31 -5.74
CA GLY A 58 -8.43 5.06 -6.98
C GLY A 58 -9.91 5.28 -7.36
N GLU A 59 -10.85 4.95 -6.48
CA GLU A 59 -12.30 5.06 -6.77
C GLU A 59 -12.90 6.40 -6.36
N VAL A 60 -12.22 7.16 -5.49
CA VAL A 60 -12.70 8.44 -4.98
C VAL A 60 -11.65 9.53 -5.20
N CYS A 61 -12.01 10.52 -6.00
CA CYS A 61 -11.22 11.73 -6.21
C CYS A 61 -12.02 13.01 -5.87
N ASP A 62 -13.20 12.86 -5.28
CA ASP A 62 -14.05 13.97 -4.90
C ASP A 62 -13.56 14.58 -3.58
N GLU A 63 -13.15 15.86 -3.63
CA GLU A 63 -12.56 16.56 -2.48
C GLU A 63 -13.53 16.70 -1.30
N GLU A 64 -14.84 16.81 -1.55
CA GLU A 64 -15.82 16.92 -0.49
C GLU A 64 -15.96 15.60 0.26
N ILE A 65 -15.98 14.47 -0.48
CA ILE A 65 -16.00 13.13 0.11
C ILE A 65 -14.73 12.91 0.93
N LEU A 66 -13.55 13.17 0.36
CA LEU A 66 -12.27 12.99 1.03
C LEU A 66 -12.18 13.82 2.31
N LYS A 67 -12.60 15.09 2.26
CA LYS A 67 -12.62 15.96 3.44
C LYS A 67 -13.54 15.43 4.55
N LYS A 68 -14.70 14.87 4.20
CA LYS A 68 -15.61 14.27 5.18
C LYS A 68 -15.05 13.00 5.80
N LEU A 69 -14.29 12.21 5.04
CA LEU A 69 -13.63 11.01 5.56
C LEU A 69 -12.52 11.31 6.58
N GLY A 70 -11.97 12.52 6.59
CA GLY A 70 -10.89 12.93 7.48
C GLY A 70 -11.30 13.22 8.93
N THR A 71 -12.59 13.15 9.26
CA THR A 71 -13.09 13.35 10.63
C THR A 71 -14.20 12.35 10.94
N VAL A 72 -14.37 11.98 12.22
CA VAL A 72 -15.46 11.07 12.63
C VAL A 72 -16.82 11.70 12.36
N GLU A 73 -17.00 12.99 12.60
CA GLU A 73 -18.27 13.67 12.33
C GLU A 73 -18.60 13.71 10.83
N GLY A 74 -17.58 14.01 10.01
CA GLY A 74 -17.70 13.96 8.54
C GLY A 74 -18.04 12.55 8.05
N PHE A 75 -17.31 11.55 8.54
CA PHE A 75 -17.56 10.14 8.26
C PHE A 75 -19.00 9.73 8.60
N LYS A 76 -19.46 10.04 9.81
CA LYS A 76 -20.85 9.79 10.27
C LYS A 76 -21.89 10.50 9.41
N SER A 77 -21.58 11.68 8.90
CA SER A 77 -22.48 12.44 8.02
C SER A 77 -22.56 11.86 6.60
N LEU A 78 -21.52 11.18 6.15
CA LEU A 78 -21.34 10.69 4.78
C LEU A 78 -21.77 9.23 4.63
N VAL A 79 -21.30 8.36 5.54
CA VAL A 79 -21.44 6.91 5.42
C VAL A 79 -22.70 6.42 6.11
N HIS A 80 -23.48 5.61 5.39
CA HIS A 80 -24.67 4.93 5.90
C HIS A 80 -24.31 3.58 6.50
N SER A 81 -23.58 2.77 5.75
CA SER A 81 -23.21 1.41 6.17
C SER A 81 -21.87 0.99 5.57
N ILE A 82 -21.21 0.04 6.23
CA ILE A 82 -19.97 -0.59 5.80
C ILE A 82 -20.33 -2.00 5.32
N GLY A 83 -19.97 -2.34 4.08
CA GLY A 83 -20.08 -3.69 3.54
C GLY A 83 -18.71 -4.36 3.55
N ILE A 84 -18.63 -5.54 4.13
CA ILE A 84 -17.40 -6.30 4.28
C ILE A 84 -17.60 -7.71 3.76
N SER A 85 -16.68 -8.22 2.93
CA SER A 85 -16.63 -9.62 2.56
C SER A 85 -15.20 -10.15 2.72
N VAL A 86 -15.13 -11.42 3.11
CA VAL A 86 -13.88 -12.17 3.27
C VAL A 86 -14.04 -13.50 2.56
N GLU A 87 -13.18 -13.81 1.62
CA GLU A 87 -13.12 -15.09 0.92
C GLU A 87 -11.79 -15.77 1.24
N MET A 88 -11.86 -16.93 1.90
CA MET A 88 -10.70 -17.74 2.25
C MET A 88 -10.55 -18.91 1.28
N GLU A 89 -9.34 -19.15 0.81
CA GLU A 89 -9.07 -20.16 -0.20
C GLU A 89 -9.20 -21.60 0.37
N HIS A 90 -8.76 -21.81 1.60
CA HIS A 90 -8.62 -23.17 2.17
C HIS A 90 -9.27 -23.35 3.55
N SER A 91 -9.92 -22.35 4.10
CA SER A 91 -10.48 -22.40 5.45
C SER A 91 -11.88 -21.77 5.47
N ARG A 92 -12.71 -22.18 6.43
CA ARG A 92 -13.99 -21.53 6.76
C ARG A 92 -13.98 -21.01 8.19
N GLU A 93 -12.80 -20.86 8.75
CA GLU A 93 -12.67 -20.29 10.09
C GLU A 93 -13.11 -18.84 10.08
N PRO A 94 -13.65 -18.34 11.18
CA PRO A 94 -14.09 -16.96 11.25
C PRO A 94 -12.90 -16.00 11.17
N VAL A 95 -13.14 -14.85 10.54
CA VAL A 95 -12.21 -13.72 10.52
C VAL A 95 -12.89 -12.53 11.16
N THR A 96 -12.28 -11.93 12.16
CA THR A 96 -12.84 -10.74 12.79
C THR A 96 -12.41 -9.49 12.05
N PHE A 97 -13.39 -8.75 11.54
CA PHE A 97 -13.17 -7.41 11.01
C PHE A 97 -13.22 -6.39 12.14
N VAL A 98 -12.28 -5.47 12.15
CA VAL A 98 -12.22 -4.36 13.10
C VAL A 98 -11.97 -3.07 12.34
N PHE A 99 -12.84 -2.09 12.52
CA PHE A 99 -12.63 -0.73 12.10
C PHE A 99 -12.53 0.16 13.34
N GLN A 100 -11.37 0.76 13.53
CA GLN A 100 -11.04 1.55 14.71
C GLN A 100 -11.08 3.04 14.40
N MET A 101 -11.79 3.81 15.23
CA MET A 101 -11.61 5.25 15.32
C MET A 101 -10.44 5.56 16.25
N TYR A 102 -9.69 6.62 15.95
CA TYR A 102 -8.70 7.12 16.90
C TYR A 102 -9.35 8.08 17.90
N GLY A 103 -8.84 8.06 19.13
CA GLY A 103 -9.29 8.95 20.18
C GLY A 103 -8.50 10.25 20.23
N LYS A 104 -9.11 11.29 20.81
CA LYS A 104 -8.47 12.59 21.04
C LYS A 104 -7.45 12.55 22.18
N GLU A 105 -7.81 11.86 23.27
CA GLU A 105 -7.00 11.75 24.48
C GLU A 105 -6.11 10.49 24.44
N ASP A 106 -6.69 9.36 24.02
CA ASP A 106 -5.97 8.10 23.82
C ASP A 106 -6.12 7.65 22.36
N LEU A 107 -5.05 7.86 21.61
CA LEU A 107 -5.03 7.60 20.16
C LEU A 107 -5.51 6.19 19.80
N TYR A 108 -5.06 5.18 20.52
CA TYR A 108 -5.32 3.77 20.18
C TYR A 108 -6.40 3.10 21.02
N GLY A 109 -6.69 3.58 22.21
CA GLY A 109 -7.66 2.97 23.15
C GLY A 109 -8.95 3.77 23.32
N GLY A 110 -8.90 5.10 23.07
CA GLY A 110 -10.01 6.02 23.34
C GLY A 110 -11.18 5.91 22.36
N GLY A 111 -10.91 5.60 21.09
CA GLY A 111 -11.90 5.65 20.02
C GLY A 111 -12.85 4.43 19.97
N THR A 112 -13.89 4.56 19.14
CA THR A 112 -14.87 3.51 18.87
C THR A 112 -14.24 2.37 18.07
N LEU A 113 -14.55 1.12 18.44
CA LEU A 113 -14.30 -0.07 17.65
C LEU A 113 -15.62 -0.57 17.04
N ILE A 114 -15.63 -0.75 15.72
CA ILE A 114 -16.70 -1.38 14.97
C ILE A 114 -16.21 -2.77 14.60
N GLU A 115 -16.75 -3.80 15.23
CA GLU A 115 -16.26 -5.16 15.10
C GLU A 115 -17.38 -6.09 14.61
N THR A 116 -17.04 -7.04 13.76
CA THR A 116 -17.92 -8.12 13.35
C THR A 116 -17.13 -9.37 12.95
N GLU A 117 -17.68 -10.53 13.27
CA GLU A 117 -17.16 -11.80 12.81
C GLU A 117 -17.70 -12.12 11.41
N LEU A 118 -16.82 -12.53 10.51
CA LEU A 118 -17.12 -12.84 9.14
C LEU A 118 -16.82 -14.33 8.88
N ARG A 119 -17.69 -14.94 8.08
CA ARG A 119 -17.40 -16.28 7.51
C ARG A 119 -16.48 -16.10 6.31
N GLY A 120 -15.51 -16.97 6.17
CA GLY A 120 -14.59 -16.96 5.02
C GLY A 120 -15.20 -17.44 3.70
N ASP A 121 -16.51 -17.24 3.48
CA ASP A 121 -17.28 -17.75 2.35
C ASP A 121 -17.57 -16.72 1.24
N GLY A 122 -17.01 -15.52 1.38
CA GLY A 122 -17.20 -14.41 0.43
C GLY A 122 -18.54 -13.67 0.57
N ALA A 123 -19.45 -14.10 1.46
CA ALA A 123 -20.70 -13.40 1.68
C ALA A 123 -20.48 -12.03 2.31
N GLU A 124 -21.16 -11.01 1.77
CA GLU A 124 -21.07 -9.66 2.32
C GLU A 124 -21.90 -9.53 3.60
N VAL A 125 -21.27 -9.03 4.65
CA VAL A 125 -21.92 -8.57 5.89
C VAL A 125 -21.96 -7.04 5.88
N ARG A 126 -23.09 -6.46 6.28
CA ARG A 126 -23.28 -5.01 6.38
C ARG A 126 -23.48 -4.56 7.81
N ILE A 127 -22.75 -3.52 8.18
CA ILE A 127 -22.86 -2.83 9.46
C ILE A 127 -23.43 -1.44 9.20
N THR A 128 -24.65 -1.20 9.67
CA THR A 128 -25.27 0.13 9.57
C THR A 128 -24.76 1.02 10.70
N LEU A 129 -24.29 2.22 10.37
CA LEU A 129 -23.64 3.11 11.33
C LEU A 129 -24.61 3.66 12.40
N ASP A 130 -25.90 3.65 12.15
CA ASP A 130 -26.92 4.06 13.13
C ASP A 130 -26.97 3.10 14.33
N THR A 131 -26.46 1.86 14.20
CA THR A 131 -26.39 0.88 15.29
C THR A 131 -25.13 0.98 16.13
N VAL A 132 -24.16 1.77 15.69
CA VAL A 132 -22.85 1.90 16.34
C VAL A 132 -22.95 2.81 17.55
N LYS A 133 -22.40 2.37 18.67
CA LYS A 133 -22.28 3.16 19.90
C LYS A 133 -20.98 3.96 19.86
N TRP A 134 -21.06 5.18 19.37
CA TRP A 134 -19.95 6.09 19.27
C TRP A 134 -19.45 6.56 20.64
N LYS A 135 -18.15 6.65 20.79
CA LYS A 135 -17.51 7.21 22.00
C LYS A 135 -17.35 8.72 21.86
N THR A 136 -17.31 9.40 23.00
CA THR A 136 -17.12 10.87 23.04
C THR A 136 -15.68 11.27 22.71
N ASP A 137 -14.75 10.34 22.85
CA ASP A 137 -13.33 10.55 22.55
C ASP A 137 -13.00 10.38 21.06
N ASP A 138 -13.94 9.95 20.21
CA ASP A 138 -13.71 9.77 18.79
C ASP A 138 -13.22 11.06 18.11
N ASP A 139 -12.13 10.96 17.33
CA ASP A 139 -11.53 12.07 16.59
C ASP A 139 -11.53 11.81 15.08
N VAL A 140 -10.76 10.86 14.63
CA VAL A 140 -10.61 10.55 13.20
C VAL A 140 -10.82 9.05 12.93
N PRO A 141 -11.35 8.68 11.75
CA PRO A 141 -11.31 7.30 11.29
C PRO A 141 -9.85 6.82 11.18
N GLY A 142 -9.56 5.71 11.82
CA GLY A 142 -8.21 5.20 11.99
C GLY A 142 -7.90 3.98 11.15
N GLN A 143 -7.86 2.80 11.75
CA GLN A 143 -7.35 1.58 11.16
C GLN A 143 -8.45 0.58 10.80
N ILE A 144 -8.22 -0.21 9.75
CA ILE A 144 -8.98 -1.41 9.43
C ILE A 144 -8.07 -2.62 9.62
N ARG A 145 -8.56 -3.62 10.36
CA ARG A 145 -7.85 -4.87 10.64
C ARG A 145 -8.72 -6.06 10.31
N PHE A 146 -8.08 -7.12 9.85
CA PHE A 146 -8.67 -8.45 9.77
C PHE A 146 -7.86 -9.36 10.69
N VAL A 147 -8.52 -9.93 11.68
CA VAL A 147 -7.91 -10.80 12.69
C VAL A 147 -8.21 -12.23 12.33
N PHE A 148 -7.16 -13.00 12.05
CA PHE A 148 -7.24 -14.41 11.70
C PHE A 148 -7.01 -15.28 12.93
N GLU A 149 -7.59 -16.47 12.95
CA GLU A 149 -7.36 -17.44 14.04
C GLU A 149 -5.92 -17.98 14.03
N THR A 150 -5.31 -18.12 12.84
CA THR A 150 -3.92 -18.55 12.71
C THR A 150 -3.12 -17.64 11.76
N PRO A 151 -1.80 -17.53 11.93
CA PRO A 151 -0.96 -16.67 11.09
C PRO A 151 -0.76 -17.19 9.66
N GLU A 152 -1.07 -18.44 9.39
CA GLU A 152 -0.87 -19.08 8.09
C GLU A 152 -2.07 -18.90 7.16
N GLN A 153 -3.16 -18.36 7.66
CA GLN A 153 -4.37 -18.11 6.88
C GLN A 153 -4.20 -16.91 5.96
N SER A 154 -4.81 -17.01 4.78
CA SER A 154 -4.92 -15.91 3.83
C SER A 154 -6.36 -15.73 3.36
N ALA A 155 -6.72 -14.54 2.99
CA ALA A 155 -8.04 -14.22 2.48
C ALA A 155 -7.99 -13.09 1.45
N ARG A 156 -8.98 -13.09 0.55
CA ARG A 156 -9.32 -11.97 -0.30
C ARG A 156 -10.43 -11.18 0.36
N VAL A 157 -10.21 -9.88 0.57
CA VAL A 157 -11.13 -9.04 1.31
C VAL A 157 -11.61 -7.86 0.48
N ASN A 158 -12.88 -7.47 0.71
CA ASN A 158 -13.45 -6.25 0.18
C ASN A 158 -14.06 -5.46 1.32
N VAL A 159 -13.84 -4.15 1.31
CA VAL A 159 -14.50 -3.18 2.20
C VAL A 159 -15.03 -2.04 1.35
N ARG A 160 -16.32 -1.76 1.47
CA ARG A 160 -16.95 -0.65 0.77
C ARG A 160 -17.81 0.18 1.70
N PHE A 161 -17.85 1.46 1.45
CA PHE A 161 -18.72 2.40 2.15
C PHE A 161 -19.93 2.74 1.29
N PHE A 162 -21.13 2.50 1.84
CA PHE A 162 -22.36 2.94 1.26
C PHE A 162 -22.71 4.33 1.78
N LEU A 163 -23.00 5.23 0.87
CA LEU A 163 -23.21 6.63 1.21
C LEU A 163 -24.65 6.90 1.66
N LYS A 164 -24.81 7.92 2.50
CA LYS A 164 -26.12 8.47 2.84
C LYS A 164 -26.77 9.14 1.63
N ASP A 165 -28.08 9.34 1.70
CA ASP A 165 -28.84 9.99 0.65
C ASP A 165 -28.30 11.38 0.33
N GLY A 166 -28.21 11.71 -0.94
CA GLY A 166 -27.67 12.98 -1.43
C GLY A 166 -26.19 12.97 -1.75
N PHE A 167 -25.45 11.90 -1.43
CA PHE A 167 -24.05 11.74 -1.81
C PHE A 167 -23.90 10.73 -2.93
N PHE A 168 -23.08 11.08 -3.93
CA PHE A 168 -22.80 10.24 -5.07
C PHE A 168 -21.29 10.23 -5.32
N VAL A 169 -20.75 9.04 -5.57
CA VAL A 169 -19.37 8.91 -6.03
C VAL A 169 -19.34 9.23 -7.53
N PRO A 170 -18.60 10.23 -7.97
CA PRO A 170 -18.37 10.44 -9.39
C PRO A 170 -17.76 9.17 -10.00
N LYS A 171 -18.21 8.79 -11.21
CA LYS A 171 -17.55 7.70 -11.93
C LYS A 171 -16.08 8.10 -12.14
N PRO A 172 -15.13 7.23 -11.82
CA PRO A 172 -13.72 7.50 -12.11
C PRO A 172 -13.61 7.90 -13.58
N GLN A 173 -12.94 8.99 -13.86
CA GLN A 173 -12.52 9.23 -15.24
C GLN A 173 -11.55 8.10 -15.56
N GLU A 174 -11.83 7.32 -16.59
CA GLU A 174 -10.89 6.34 -17.09
C GLU A 174 -9.57 7.07 -17.36
N GLU A 175 -8.56 6.77 -16.56
CA GLU A 175 -7.23 7.28 -16.84
C GLU A 175 -6.83 6.78 -18.21
N ARG A 176 -6.62 7.73 -19.12
CA ARG A 176 -6.09 7.37 -20.43
C ARG A 176 -4.73 6.74 -20.22
N VAL A 177 -4.59 5.50 -20.63
CA VAL A 177 -3.29 4.83 -20.63
C VAL A 177 -2.31 5.74 -21.36
N VAL A 178 -1.26 6.15 -20.65
CA VAL A 178 -0.22 7.00 -21.23
C VAL A 178 0.47 6.20 -22.33
N ASP A 179 0.34 6.66 -23.57
CA ASP A 179 1.10 6.10 -24.69
C ASP A 179 2.56 6.55 -24.57
N MET A 180 3.38 5.66 -24.02
CA MET A 180 4.81 5.91 -23.81
C MET A 180 5.61 5.98 -25.12
N GLU A 181 5.05 5.55 -26.24
CA GLU A 181 5.64 5.66 -27.57
C GLU A 181 5.21 6.93 -28.31
N SER A 182 4.24 7.66 -27.76
CA SER A 182 3.82 8.93 -28.34
C SER A 182 4.96 9.94 -28.40
N HIS A 183 4.98 10.74 -29.46
CA HIS A 183 6.01 11.78 -29.65
C HIS A 183 6.09 12.75 -28.47
N GLY A 184 4.94 13.18 -27.92
CA GLY A 184 4.89 14.06 -26.75
C GLY A 184 5.51 13.45 -25.49
N TYR A 185 5.32 12.15 -25.26
CA TYR A 185 5.94 11.45 -24.14
C TYR A 185 7.45 11.33 -24.32
N GLN A 186 7.92 10.99 -25.52
CA GLN A 186 9.34 10.92 -25.84
C GLN A 186 10.03 12.29 -25.72
N GLU A 187 9.43 13.36 -26.22
CA GLU A 187 9.94 14.72 -25.99
C GLU A 187 10.02 15.10 -24.51
N MET A 188 9.02 14.70 -23.71
CA MET A 188 9.05 14.94 -22.26
C MET A 188 10.24 14.21 -21.61
N ILE A 189 10.49 12.96 -21.99
CA ILE A 189 11.65 12.19 -21.50
C ILE A 189 12.97 12.85 -21.91
N GLU A 190 13.10 13.27 -23.16
CA GLU A 190 14.30 13.98 -23.66
C GLU A 190 14.55 15.28 -22.90
N ARG A 191 13.51 16.08 -22.66
CA ARG A 191 13.61 17.32 -21.88
C ARG A 191 13.93 17.08 -20.40
N SER A 192 13.62 15.90 -19.86
CA SER A 192 13.96 15.54 -18.48
C SER A 192 15.45 15.23 -18.31
N LEU A 193 16.17 14.99 -19.39
CA LEU A 193 17.60 14.68 -19.38
C LEU A 193 18.44 15.94 -19.20
N LEU A 194 18.85 16.23 -17.99
CA LEU A 194 19.68 17.38 -17.68
C LEU A 194 21.14 17.20 -18.17
N SER A 195 21.67 16.01 -18.02
CA SER A 195 23.04 15.66 -18.44
C SER A 195 23.20 14.15 -18.55
N MET A 196 23.89 13.68 -19.56
CA MET A 196 24.29 12.27 -19.68
C MET A 196 25.37 11.88 -18.65
N GLY A 197 26.07 12.84 -18.07
CA GLY A 197 27.20 12.57 -17.19
C GLY A 197 28.28 11.64 -17.80
N ASP A 198 29.09 11.06 -16.93
CA ASP A 198 30.02 9.98 -17.34
C ASP A 198 29.33 8.62 -17.23
N ALA A 199 28.85 8.11 -18.34
CA ALA A 199 28.22 6.78 -18.42
C ALA A 199 29.22 5.63 -18.51
N GLY A 200 30.52 5.88 -18.45
CA GLY A 200 31.56 4.86 -18.64
C GLY A 200 31.48 3.70 -17.66
N ARG A 201 31.14 3.99 -16.39
CA ARG A 201 30.97 2.95 -15.36
C ARG A 201 29.75 2.07 -15.61
N ILE A 202 28.61 2.68 -15.94
CA ILE A 202 27.38 1.95 -16.26
C ILE A 202 27.56 1.10 -17.52
N ARG A 203 28.26 1.63 -18.53
CA ARG A 203 28.57 0.89 -19.76
C ARG A 203 29.38 -0.38 -19.46
N ARG A 204 30.36 -0.34 -18.59
CA ARG A 204 31.12 -1.52 -18.16
C ARG A 204 30.22 -2.58 -17.51
N VAL A 205 29.24 -2.19 -16.67
CA VAL A 205 28.28 -3.13 -16.06
C VAL A 205 27.45 -3.80 -17.14
N VAL A 206 26.99 -3.04 -18.13
CA VAL A 206 26.23 -3.59 -19.28
C VAL A 206 27.06 -4.56 -20.10
N GLU A 207 28.31 -4.20 -20.41
CA GLU A 207 29.25 -5.05 -21.16
C GLU A 207 29.52 -6.36 -20.42
N LYS A 208 29.77 -6.29 -19.11
CA LYS A 208 29.95 -7.44 -18.23
C LYS A 208 28.72 -8.38 -18.25
N ALA A 209 27.53 -7.80 -18.14
CA ALA A 209 26.29 -8.57 -18.22
C ALA A 209 26.12 -9.29 -19.58
N ARG A 210 26.41 -8.57 -20.67
CA ARG A 210 26.33 -9.11 -22.04
C ARG A 210 27.40 -10.19 -22.33
N ALA A 211 28.55 -10.10 -21.66
CA ALA A 211 29.59 -11.12 -21.73
C ALA A 211 29.19 -12.43 -21.03
N GLY A 212 28.13 -12.40 -20.19
CA GLY A 212 27.70 -13.55 -19.39
C GLY A 212 28.44 -13.66 -18.05
N GLU A 213 29.24 -12.64 -17.70
CA GLU A 213 29.92 -12.58 -16.42
C GLU A 213 28.91 -12.27 -15.28
N PRO A 214 29.17 -12.74 -14.06
CA PRO A 214 28.28 -12.45 -12.92
C PRO A 214 28.22 -10.94 -12.66
N VAL A 215 27.01 -10.41 -12.59
CA VAL A 215 26.72 -9.00 -12.26
C VAL A 215 25.78 -8.97 -11.05
N THR A 216 26.10 -8.13 -10.07
CA THR A 216 25.23 -7.87 -8.91
C THR A 216 24.77 -6.43 -8.94
N ILE A 217 23.43 -6.24 -8.96
CA ILE A 217 22.78 -4.94 -8.83
C ILE A 217 22.15 -4.87 -7.45
N ALA A 218 22.55 -3.89 -6.65
CA ALA A 218 22.04 -3.67 -5.31
C ALA A 218 21.21 -2.39 -5.24
N TYR A 219 20.15 -2.42 -4.43
CA TYR A 219 19.31 -1.27 -4.11
C TYR A 219 19.31 -1.07 -2.59
N ILE A 220 19.60 0.13 -2.15
CA ILE A 220 19.45 0.53 -0.76
C ILE A 220 18.59 1.80 -0.69
N GLY A 221 17.64 1.83 0.23
CA GLY A 221 16.71 2.96 0.30
C GLY A 221 15.67 2.83 1.38
N GLY A 222 14.71 3.74 1.35
CA GLY A 222 13.56 3.80 2.23
C GLY A 222 12.39 2.91 1.76
N SER A 223 11.17 3.34 2.08
CA SER A 223 9.93 2.63 1.73
C SER A 223 9.72 2.46 0.23
N ILE A 224 10.11 3.43 -0.57
CA ILE A 224 10.01 3.34 -2.04
C ILE A 224 10.86 2.19 -2.58
N THR A 225 12.08 2.05 -2.08
CA THR A 225 12.97 0.92 -2.44
C THR A 225 12.49 -0.40 -1.87
N GLN A 226 11.87 -0.41 -0.69
CA GLN A 226 11.19 -1.58 -0.15
C GLN A 226 10.03 -2.02 -1.05
N GLY A 227 9.30 -1.07 -1.61
CA GLY A 227 8.20 -1.30 -2.54
C GLY A 227 6.85 -0.79 -2.08
N ALA A 228 6.80 0.18 -1.16
CA ALA A 228 5.55 0.77 -0.70
C ALA A 228 4.68 1.21 -1.89
N GLY A 229 3.39 0.91 -1.84
CA GLY A 229 2.43 1.17 -2.91
C GLY A 229 2.45 0.17 -4.08
N ALA A 230 3.43 -0.75 -4.13
CA ALA A 230 3.46 -1.77 -5.18
C ALA A 230 2.74 -3.05 -4.75
N VAL A 231 1.92 -3.63 -5.62
CA VAL A 231 1.18 -4.88 -5.37
C VAL A 231 1.47 -5.88 -6.49
N PRO A 232 2.08 -7.04 -6.20
CA PRO A 232 2.78 -7.44 -4.97
C PRO A 232 4.05 -6.61 -4.71
N LEU A 233 4.31 -6.28 -3.44
CA LEU A 233 5.40 -5.41 -3.00
C LEU A 233 6.78 -5.83 -3.52
N HIS A 234 7.04 -7.13 -3.55
CA HIS A 234 8.38 -7.64 -3.90
C HIS A 234 8.66 -7.67 -5.40
N THR A 235 7.64 -7.77 -6.25
CA THR A 235 7.79 -8.01 -7.70
C THR A 235 7.29 -6.85 -8.57
N GLN A 236 6.54 -5.91 -8.01
CA GLN A 236 6.02 -4.77 -8.74
C GLN A 236 6.73 -3.45 -8.37
N CYS A 237 7.59 -3.45 -7.34
CA CYS A 237 8.38 -2.28 -7.00
C CYS A 237 9.41 -1.94 -8.10
N TYR A 238 9.82 -0.67 -8.16
CA TYR A 238 10.73 -0.18 -9.18
C TYR A 238 12.07 -0.94 -9.19
N ALA A 239 12.60 -1.27 -8.02
CA ALA A 239 13.88 -1.98 -7.90
C ALA A 239 13.87 -3.36 -8.57
N TYR A 240 12.78 -4.13 -8.33
CA TYR A 240 12.63 -5.43 -8.97
C TYR A 240 12.35 -5.30 -10.47
N ARG A 241 11.49 -4.38 -10.88
CA ARG A 241 11.14 -4.18 -12.29
C ARG A 241 12.33 -3.72 -13.11
N PHE A 242 13.12 -2.79 -12.58
CA PHE A 242 14.36 -2.35 -13.24
C PHE A 242 15.35 -3.50 -13.37
N TRP A 243 15.64 -4.23 -12.27
CA TRP A 243 16.51 -5.40 -12.31
C TRP A 243 16.04 -6.42 -13.34
N LYS A 244 14.75 -6.75 -13.36
CA LYS A 244 14.16 -7.70 -14.30
C LYS A 244 14.32 -7.24 -15.75
N ALA A 245 14.06 -5.97 -16.03
CA ALA A 245 14.24 -5.37 -17.36
C ALA A 245 15.70 -5.37 -17.78
N PHE A 246 16.63 -5.00 -16.87
CA PHE A 246 18.06 -5.02 -17.11
C PHE A 246 18.56 -6.45 -17.38
N ALA A 247 18.19 -7.41 -16.55
CA ALA A 247 18.57 -8.80 -16.72
C ALA A 247 18.01 -9.39 -18.02
N GLY A 248 16.77 -9.06 -18.38
CA GLY A 248 16.16 -9.50 -19.64
C GLY A 248 16.80 -8.88 -20.89
N LYS A 249 17.24 -7.61 -20.80
CA LYS A 249 17.82 -6.89 -21.94
C LYS A 249 19.31 -7.15 -22.13
N TYR A 250 20.05 -7.32 -21.06
CA TYR A 250 21.53 -7.36 -21.09
C TYR A 250 22.12 -8.65 -20.52
N GLY A 251 21.39 -9.36 -19.66
CA GLY A 251 21.88 -10.58 -19.03
C GLY A 251 21.89 -11.81 -19.94
N LYS A 252 22.69 -12.79 -19.58
CA LYS A 252 22.76 -14.13 -20.19
C LYS A 252 22.78 -15.20 -19.10
N ASN A 253 22.01 -16.27 -19.28
CA ASN A 253 22.05 -17.43 -18.38
C ASN A 253 21.84 -17.08 -16.89
N ASN A 254 20.94 -16.13 -16.60
CA ASN A 254 20.66 -15.66 -15.23
C ASN A 254 21.89 -15.10 -14.48
N ASN A 255 22.82 -14.49 -15.18
CA ASN A 255 24.04 -13.96 -14.61
C ASN A 255 23.88 -12.64 -13.83
N VAL A 256 22.67 -12.05 -13.78
CA VAL A 256 22.39 -10.79 -13.07
C VAL A 256 21.67 -11.06 -11.76
N LYS A 257 22.34 -10.80 -10.65
CA LYS A 257 21.81 -10.96 -9.28
C LYS A 257 21.21 -9.66 -8.77
N LEU A 258 20.12 -9.78 -7.98
CA LEU A 258 19.47 -8.68 -7.27
C LEU A 258 19.79 -8.75 -5.78
N ILE A 259 20.19 -7.62 -5.20
CA ILE A 259 20.16 -7.36 -3.76
C ILE A 259 19.19 -6.20 -3.54
N LYS A 260 18.14 -6.42 -2.76
CA LYS A 260 17.14 -5.39 -2.42
C LYS A 260 17.17 -5.15 -0.92
N ALA A 261 17.68 -3.97 -0.51
CA ALA A 261 17.89 -3.56 0.87
C ALA A 261 17.08 -2.27 1.20
N GLY A 262 15.81 -2.23 0.77
CA GLY A 262 14.87 -1.18 1.15
C GLY A 262 14.26 -1.46 2.52
N VAL A 263 14.20 -0.44 3.39
CA VAL A 263 13.53 -0.49 4.71
C VAL A 263 12.70 0.77 4.89
N GLY A 264 11.39 0.59 5.09
CA GLY A 264 10.45 1.69 5.21
C GLY A 264 10.75 2.65 6.37
N GLY A 265 10.46 3.95 6.17
CA GLY A 265 10.64 4.98 7.20
C GLY A 265 12.08 5.30 7.57
N THR A 266 13.07 4.86 6.78
CA THR A 266 14.48 5.05 7.14
C THR A 266 15.16 6.12 6.28
N PRO A 267 15.91 7.06 6.91
CA PRO A 267 16.73 8.04 6.22
C PRO A 267 18.07 7.43 5.76
N SER A 268 18.81 8.21 4.98
CA SER A 268 20.10 7.77 4.41
C SER A 268 21.19 7.47 5.45
N GLU A 269 21.19 8.12 6.61
CA GLU A 269 22.13 7.79 7.69
C GLU A 269 21.96 6.33 8.17
N LEU A 270 20.73 5.87 8.30
CA LEU A 270 20.50 4.47 8.65
C LEU A 270 20.90 3.56 7.48
N GLY A 271 20.72 4.02 6.25
CA GLY A 271 21.24 3.35 5.06
C GLY A 271 22.74 3.13 5.12
N MET A 272 23.49 4.16 5.47
CA MET A 272 24.95 4.11 5.64
C MET A 272 25.36 3.10 6.72
N ILE A 273 24.74 3.13 7.89
CA ILE A 273 25.07 2.22 9.01
C ILE A 273 24.85 0.75 8.61
N ARG A 274 23.80 0.45 7.86
CA ARG A 274 23.44 -0.92 7.49
C ARG A 274 24.01 -1.38 6.14
N PHE A 275 24.76 -0.53 5.44
CA PHE A 275 25.27 -0.82 4.09
C PHE A 275 26.14 -2.08 4.05
N GLU A 276 27.09 -2.20 4.97
CA GLU A 276 27.96 -3.35 5.10
C GLU A 276 27.19 -4.66 5.25
N ARG A 277 26.22 -4.67 6.18
CA ARG A 277 25.39 -5.85 6.44
C ARG A 277 24.43 -6.18 5.29
N ASP A 278 23.71 -5.17 4.80
CA ASP A 278 22.53 -5.39 3.94
C ASP A 278 22.90 -5.43 2.45
N VAL A 279 23.97 -4.73 2.05
CA VAL A 279 24.40 -4.62 0.65
C VAL A 279 25.66 -5.46 0.40
N LEU A 280 26.71 -5.29 1.22
CA LEU A 280 27.96 -6.02 1.06
C LEU A 280 27.93 -7.42 1.69
N ARG A 281 26.87 -7.74 2.48
CA ARG A 281 26.69 -9.03 3.15
C ARG A 281 27.91 -9.44 3.95
N ASP A 282 28.44 -8.52 4.77
CA ASP A 282 29.65 -8.67 5.56
C ASP A 282 30.87 -9.04 4.69
N GLY A 283 31.02 -8.32 3.59
CA GLY A 283 32.13 -8.49 2.64
C GLY A 283 31.99 -9.67 1.67
N LYS A 284 30.88 -10.41 1.71
CA LYS A 284 30.63 -11.55 0.81
C LYS A 284 30.14 -11.15 -0.57
N GLU A 285 29.59 -9.94 -0.71
CA GLU A 285 29.07 -9.42 -1.97
C GLU A 285 29.85 -8.17 -2.40
N LYS A 286 30.04 -8.06 -3.71
CA LYS A 286 30.66 -6.88 -4.36
C LYS A 286 29.74 -6.43 -5.49
N PRO A 287 28.75 -5.57 -5.20
CA PRO A 287 27.85 -5.08 -6.24
C PRO A 287 28.59 -4.33 -7.35
N ASP A 288 28.23 -4.60 -8.60
CA ASP A 288 28.73 -3.87 -9.76
C ASP A 288 27.99 -2.54 -9.95
N LEU A 289 26.74 -2.47 -9.47
CA LEU A 289 25.91 -1.28 -9.48
C LEU A 289 25.13 -1.18 -8.17
N VAL A 290 25.20 -0.02 -7.53
CA VAL A 290 24.37 0.30 -6.36
C VAL A 290 23.47 1.47 -6.69
N VAL A 291 22.18 1.30 -6.44
CA VAL A 291 21.17 2.36 -6.53
C VAL A 291 20.78 2.77 -5.12
N VAL A 292 20.97 4.05 -4.81
CA VAL A 292 20.69 4.65 -3.50
C VAL A 292 19.48 5.57 -3.65
N GLU A 293 18.41 5.33 -2.87
CA GLU A 293 17.18 6.12 -2.90
C GLU A 293 16.66 6.37 -1.50
N PHE A 294 16.77 7.61 -1.01
CA PHE A 294 16.25 8.09 0.26
C PHE A 294 15.57 9.46 0.15
N ALA A 295 15.24 9.86 -1.07
CA ALA A 295 14.78 11.22 -1.36
C ALA A 295 13.53 11.64 -0.56
N VAL A 296 12.68 10.69 -0.20
CA VAL A 296 11.44 10.94 0.54
C VAL A 296 11.69 11.14 2.04
N ASN A 297 12.70 10.47 2.60
CA ASN A 297 12.94 10.42 4.04
C ASN A 297 14.06 11.36 4.51
N ASP A 298 14.85 11.90 3.60
CA ASP A 298 15.95 12.81 3.93
C ASP A 298 15.49 14.26 3.96
N GLU A 299 15.80 14.96 5.06
CA GLU A 299 15.41 16.35 5.30
C GLU A 299 16.49 17.27 4.81
N GLY A 300 17.08 17.54 3.97
CA GLY A 300 18.00 18.60 3.61
C GLY A 300 19.21 18.19 2.79
N MET A 301 19.72 19.15 2.08
CA MET A 301 20.81 18.96 1.11
C MET A 301 22.12 18.46 1.74
N ARG A 302 22.45 18.94 2.95
CA ARG A 302 23.71 18.57 3.62
C ARG A 302 23.73 17.12 4.06
N GLN A 303 22.59 16.63 4.53
CA GLN A 303 22.41 15.25 4.94
C GLN A 303 22.59 14.33 3.72
N ARG A 304 21.90 14.63 2.64
CA ARG A 304 21.96 13.87 1.37
C ARG A 304 23.38 13.81 0.81
N GLU A 305 24.06 14.95 0.77
CA GLU A 305 25.43 15.02 0.22
C GLU A 305 26.44 14.26 1.09
N GLY A 306 26.36 14.40 2.41
CA GLY A 306 27.27 13.74 3.34
C GLY A 306 27.18 12.22 3.24
N VAL A 307 25.96 11.68 3.22
CA VAL A 307 25.75 10.23 3.11
C VAL A 307 26.11 9.68 1.73
N MET A 308 25.77 10.39 0.65
CA MET A 308 26.12 9.98 -0.71
C MET A 308 27.64 9.94 -0.94
N ARG A 309 28.42 10.70 -0.17
CA ARG A 309 29.88 10.62 -0.19
C ARG A 309 30.45 9.48 0.65
N ALA A 310 29.68 9.01 1.64
CA ALA A 310 30.07 7.93 2.55
C ALA A 310 29.72 6.53 2.00
N LEU A 311 28.66 6.42 1.21
CA LEU A 311 28.26 5.21 0.47
C LEU A 311 29.04 5.05 -0.82
#